data_cac5e98ac3a3490335699bd916ffd327
#
_entry.id   cac5e98ac3a3490335699bd916ffd327
#
_cell.length_a   1.000
_cell.length_b   1.000
_cell.length_c   1.000
_cell.angle_alpha   90.00
_cell.angle_beta   90.00
_cell.angle_gamma   90.00
#
_symmetry.space_group_name_H-M   'P 1'
#
loop_
_entity.id
_entity.type
_entity.pdbx_description
1 polymer ?
#
loop_
_entity_poly.entity_id
_entity_poly.type
_entity_poly.pdbx_seq_one_letter_code
_entity_poly.pdbx_strand_id
1 'polypeptide(L)'
;GIGKGRAAMIVNLRTTLGGFYSAEQLREIENIPDSIIDKILPYITIELDSLKTIDINHSSIKRLHKHPYISYYQARAIYNLRWDKKHKGRIENLEELLNLKEFSKEDFEKVKNYLRIN
;
A
#
# COMPACT_ATOMS: atom_id res chain seq x y z
N GLY A 1 -22.96 3.26 16.65
CA GLY A 1 -21.70 3.45 16.24
C GLY A 1 -20.68 2.33 16.27
N ILE A 2 -19.52 2.70 15.93
CA ILE A 2 -18.40 1.77 15.79
C ILE A 2 -17.65 1.55 17.12
N GLY A 3 -17.72 2.50 18.04
CA GLY A 3 -17.03 2.44 19.33
C GLY A 3 -15.58 2.95 19.23
N LYS A 4 -15.01 3.30 20.40
CA LYS A 4 -13.67 3.87 20.49
C LYS A 4 -12.58 2.90 20.03
N GLY A 5 -12.68 1.63 20.42
CA GLY A 5 -11.67 0.64 20.07
C GLY A 5 -11.58 0.41 18.56
N ARG A 6 -12.73 0.30 17.90
CA ARG A 6 -12.79 0.11 16.45
C ARG A 6 -12.35 1.37 15.71
N ALA A 7 -12.73 2.54 16.20
CA ALA A 7 -12.30 3.82 15.62
C ALA A 7 -10.78 3.93 15.67
N ALA A 8 -10.16 3.55 16.79
CA ALA A 8 -8.70 3.55 16.92
C ALA A 8 -8.03 2.59 15.92
N MET A 9 -8.63 1.42 15.68
CA MET A 9 -8.11 0.47 14.69
C MET A 9 -8.13 1.06 13.29
N ILE A 10 -9.18 1.79 12.94
CA ILE A 10 -9.30 2.45 11.63
C ILE A 10 -8.22 3.52 11.48
N VAL A 11 -8.04 4.36 12.50
CA VAL A 11 -7.01 5.41 12.50
C VAL A 11 -5.62 4.81 12.40
N ASN A 12 -5.35 3.73 13.14
CA ASN A 12 -4.06 3.04 13.11
C ASN A 12 -3.78 2.47 11.73
N LEU A 13 -4.74 1.82 11.10
CA LEU A 13 -4.57 1.28 9.76
C LEU A 13 -4.30 2.40 8.76
N ARG A 14 -5.10 3.47 8.81
CA ARG A 14 -4.92 4.63 7.94
C ARG A 14 -3.51 5.21 8.06
N THR A 15 -3.03 5.40 9.28
CA THR A 15 -1.71 5.94 9.53
C THR A 15 -0.61 5.03 8.99
N THR A 16 -0.74 3.73 9.23
CA THR A 16 0.24 2.73 8.82
C THR A 16 0.32 2.61 7.29
N LEU A 17 -0.82 2.69 6.61
CA LEU A 17 -0.87 2.62 5.15
C LEU A 17 -0.41 3.92 4.49
N GLY A 18 -0.61 5.06 5.15
CA GLY A 18 -0.40 6.38 4.54
C GLY A 18 -1.66 6.93 3.90
N GLY A 19 -2.82 6.52 4.40
CA GLY A 19 -4.14 6.90 3.90
C GLY A 19 -4.86 5.73 3.26
N PHE A 20 -6.13 5.90 2.96
CA PHE A 20 -6.93 4.90 2.25
C PHE A 20 -7.13 5.32 0.80
N TYR A 21 -6.97 4.39 -0.14
CA TYR A 21 -7.37 4.62 -1.52
C TYR A 21 -8.80 4.13 -1.78
N SER A 22 -9.35 3.31 -0.88
CA SER A 22 -10.70 2.78 -0.97
C SER A 22 -11.25 2.48 0.43
N ALA A 23 -12.52 2.78 0.67
CA ALA A 23 -13.16 2.46 1.93
C ALA A 23 -13.20 0.94 2.17
N GLU A 24 -13.16 0.13 1.13
CA GLU A 24 -13.12 -1.33 1.24
C GLU A 24 -11.90 -1.84 1.98
N GLN A 25 -10.82 -1.05 2.06
CA GLN A 25 -9.64 -1.42 2.83
C GLN A 25 -9.94 -1.61 4.31
N LEU A 26 -11.04 -1.04 4.81
CA LEU A 26 -11.48 -1.25 6.19
C LEU A 26 -11.73 -2.72 6.49
N ARG A 27 -12.06 -3.53 5.50
CA ARG A 27 -12.30 -4.97 5.66
C ARG A 27 -11.03 -5.75 6.01
N GLU A 28 -9.86 -5.13 5.89
CA GLU A 28 -8.59 -5.74 6.29
C GLU A 28 -8.43 -5.77 7.81
N ILE A 29 -9.25 -5.04 8.54
CA ILE A 29 -9.23 -5.04 10.00
C ILE A 29 -9.96 -6.28 10.51
N GLU A 30 -9.20 -7.26 11.03
CA GLU A 30 -9.74 -8.56 11.42
C GLU A 30 -10.80 -8.49 12.52
N ASN A 31 -10.68 -7.52 13.42
CA ASN A 31 -11.54 -7.44 14.60
C ASN A 31 -12.82 -6.64 14.37
N ILE A 32 -13.08 -6.22 13.13
CA ILE A 32 -14.32 -5.51 12.78
C ILE A 32 -15.09 -6.39 11.79
N PRO A 33 -16.27 -6.91 12.17
CA PRO A 33 -17.05 -7.75 11.26
C PRO A 33 -17.49 -6.99 10.02
N ASP A 34 -17.61 -7.69 8.90
CA ASP A 34 -18.05 -7.10 7.64
C ASP A 34 -19.42 -6.43 7.76
N SER A 35 -20.31 -6.97 8.59
CA SER A 35 -21.63 -6.36 8.81
C SER A 35 -21.53 -4.95 9.38
N ILE A 36 -20.53 -4.70 10.22
CA ILE A 36 -20.27 -3.35 10.77
C ILE A 36 -19.67 -2.45 9.70
N ILE A 37 -18.73 -2.98 8.93
CA ILE A 37 -18.12 -2.22 7.81
C ILE A 37 -19.22 -1.80 6.83
N ASP A 38 -20.11 -2.70 6.45
CA ASP A 38 -21.21 -2.40 5.52
C ASP A 38 -22.05 -1.22 5.99
N LYS A 39 -22.25 -1.09 7.30
CA LYS A 39 -23.05 -0.01 7.88
C LYS A 39 -22.34 1.34 7.82
N ILE A 40 -21.03 1.35 7.90
CA ILE A 40 -20.26 2.62 7.94
C ILE A 40 -19.75 3.07 6.59
N LEU A 41 -19.63 2.17 5.61
CA LEU A 41 -19.10 2.52 4.28
C LEU A 41 -19.80 3.73 3.65
N PRO A 42 -21.15 3.86 3.70
CA PRO A 42 -21.81 5.01 3.09
C PRO A 42 -21.40 6.37 3.67
N TYR A 43 -20.82 6.36 4.88
CA TYR A 43 -20.43 7.58 5.59
C TYR A 43 -18.94 7.88 5.48
N ILE A 44 -18.19 7.04 4.77
CA ILE A 44 -16.74 7.20 4.62
C ILE A 44 -16.43 7.98 3.36
N THR A 45 -15.62 9.03 3.51
CA THR A 45 -15.11 9.82 2.38
C THR A 45 -13.61 9.52 2.24
N ILE A 46 -13.19 9.21 1.01
CA ILE A 46 -11.80 8.91 0.69
C ILE A 46 -11.19 10.11 -0.04
N GLU A 47 -10.03 10.56 0.46
CA GLU A 47 -9.28 11.66 -0.14
C GLU A 47 -8.00 11.14 -0.78
N LEU A 48 -8.05 10.85 -2.08
CA LEU A 48 -6.93 10.27 -2.82
C LEU A 48 -5.70 11.18 -2.84
N ASP A 49 -5.92 12.49 -2.85
CA ASP A 49 -4.81 13.47 -2.88
C ASP A 49 -4.00 13.48 -1.57
N SER A 50 -4.55 12.91 -0.51
CA SER A 50 -3.89 12.84 0.80
C SER A 50 -3.04 11.61 1.00
N LEU A 51 -2.96 10.70 0.02
CA LEU A 51 -2.16 9.49 0.15
C LEU A 51 -0.67 9.83 0.23
N LYS A 52 -0.01 9.25 1.21
CA LYS A 52 1.44 9.33 1.34
C LYS A 52 2.05 8.26 0.44
N THR A 53 2.95 8.68 -0.44
CA THR A 53 3.57 7.76 -1.38
C THR A 53 5.05 7.59 -1.10
N ILE A 54 5.59 6.46 -1.54
CA ILE A 54 6.99 6.08 -1.36
C ILE A 54 7.68 6.17 -2.71
N ASP A 55 8.82 6.86 -2.74
CA ASP A 55 9.65 6.95 -3.94
C ASP A 55 10.30 5.60 -4.21
N ILE A 56 9.88 4.94 -5.28
CA ILE A 56 10.34 3.59 -5.63
C ILE A 56 11.82 3.56 -6.01
N ASN A 57 12.36 4.68 -6.48
CA ASN A 57 13.74 4.75 -6.97
C ASN A 57 14.76 5.15 -5.93
N HIS A 58 14.33 5.79 -4.85
CA HIS A 58 15.27 6.35 -3.87
C HIS A 58 15.06 5.81 -2.44
N SER A 59 14.11 4.90 -2.26
CA SER A 59 13.85 4.32 -0.94
C SER A 59 14.66 3.06 -0.70
N SER A 60 15.10 2.87 0.54
CA SER A 60 15.83 1.67 0.95
C SER A 60 14.88 0.48 1.05
N ILE A 61 15.43 -0.73 1.10
CA ILE A 61 14.65 -1.95 1.37
C ILE A 61 13.88 -1.79 2.67
N LYS A 62 14.52 -1.28 3.71
CA LYS A 62 13.89 -1.06 5.01
C LYS A 62 12.70 -0.10 4.91
N ARG A 63 12.86 0.99 4.19
CA ARG A 63 11.79 1.98 4.00
C ARG A 63 10.61 1.39 3.24
N LEU A 64 10.87 0.65 2.17
CA LEU A 64 9.84 -0.01 1.38
C LEU A 64 9.09 -1.06 2.21
N HIS A 65 9.83 -1.91 2.91
CA HIS A 65 9.26 -2.99 3.71
C HIS A 65 8.45 -2.49 4.91
N LYS A 66 8.66 -1.26 5.32
CA LYS A 66 7.88 -0.68 6.42
C LYS A 66 6.39 -0.57 6.07
N HIS A 67 6.05 -0.47 4.79
CA HIS A 67 4.65 -0.44 4.37
C HIS A 67 4.03 -1.84 4.46
N PRO A 68 2.80 -1.96 5.04
CA PRO A 68 2.14 -3.26 5.22
C PRO A 68 1.92 -4.04 3.93
N TYR A 69 1.80 -3.37 2.79
CA TYR A 69 1.56 -4.03 1.50
C TYR A 69 2.84 -4.45 0.79
N ILE A 70 4.00 -4.21 1.41
CA ILE A 70 5.28 -4.56 0.79
C ILE A 70 6.02 -5.52 1.72
N SER A 71 6.13 -6.79 1.31
CA SER A 71 6.91 -7.78 2.06
C SER A 71 8.41 -7.49 1.90
N TYR A 72 9.22 -8.11 2.74
CA TYR A 72 10.69 -8.01 2.62
C TYR A 72 11.16 -8.46 1.23
N TYR A 73 10.60 -9.56 0.72
CA TYR A 73 11.00 -10.10 -0.58
C TYR A 73 10.60 -9.18 -1.72
N GLN A 74 9.45 -8.54 -1.61
CA GLN A 74 9.00 -7.55 -2.57
C GLN A 74 9.89 -6.30 -2.54
N ALA A 75 10.23 -5.82 -1.35
CA ALA A 75 11.13 -4.66 -1.20
C ALA A 75 12.50 -4.94 -1.81
N ARG A 76 13.02 -6.13 -1.55
CA ARG A 76 14.30 -6.57 -2.11
C ARG A 76 14.23 -6.70 -3.64
N ALA A 77 13.13 -7.23 -4.15
CA ALA A 77 12.94 -7.37 -5.60
C ALA A 77 12.90 -6.00 -6.29
N ILE A 78 12.25 -5.01 -5.68
CA ILE A 78 12.23 -3.63 -6.18
C ILE A 78 13.66 -3.07 -6.19
N TYR A 79 14.38 -3.23 -5.10
CA TYR A 79 15.77 -2.74 -5.00
C TYR A 79 16.64 -3.35 -6.08
N ASN A 80 16.56 -4.68 -6.27
CA ASN A 80 17.35 -5.37 -7.26
C ASN A 80 16.97 -4.96 -8.70
N LEU A 81 15.67 -4.71 -8.94
CA LEU A 81 15.19 -4.28 -10.25
C LEU A 81 15.83 -2.94 -10.66
N ARG A 82 15.95 -2.01 -9.72
CA ARG A 82 16.58 -0.71 -10.00
C ARG A 82 18.01 -0.85 -10.52
N TRP A 83 18.73 -1.84 -10.01
CA TRP A 83 20.15 -2.01 -10.27
C TRP A 83 20.46 -3.05 -11.34
N ASP A 84 19.45 -3.58 -12.03
CA ASP A 84 19.73 -4.51 -13.13
C ASP A 84 20.30 -3.76 -14.34
N LYS A 85 20.78 -4.53 -15.32
CA LYS A 85 21.47 -3.96 -16.51
C LYS A 85 20.57 -3.03 -17.32
N LYS A 86 19.27 -3.31 -17.33
CA LYS A 86 18.30 -2.52 -18.11
C LYS A 86 17.99 -1.19 -17.44
N HIS A 87 17.82 -1.19 -16.12
CA HIS A 87 17.30 -0.03 -15.39
C HIS A 87 18.37 0.94 -14.91
N LYS A 88 19.60 0.45 -14.70
CA LYS A 88 20.76 1.30 -14.33
C LYS A 88 20.48 2.24 -13.15
N GLY A 89 19.76 1.76 -12.15
CA GLY A 89 19.43 2.52 -10.94
C GLY A 89 18.08 3.22 -10.98
N ARG A 90 17.30 3.07 -12.07
CA ARG A 90 16.03 3.76 -12.19
C ARG A 90 14.94 2.89 -12.82
N ILE A 91 13.81 2.79 -12.12
CA ILE A 91 12.58 2.21 -12.66
C ILE A 91 11.78 3.35 -13.27
N GLU A 92 11.39 3.23 -14.53
CA GLU A 92 10.70 4.28 -15.28
C GLU A 92 9.19 4.15 -15.23
N ASN A 93 8.67 2.94 -14.95
CA ASN A 93 7.26 2.64 -15.02
C ASN A 93 6.89 1.65 -13.92
N LEU A 94 5.87 1.99 -13.11
CA LEU A 94 5.44 1.12 -12.02
C LEU A 94 4.99 -0.25 -12.50
N GLU A 95 4.42 -0.36 -13.70
CA GLU A 95 3.96 -1.63 -14.26
C GLU A 95 5.10 -2.65 -14.46
N GLU A 96 6.34 -2.21 -14.41
CA GLU A 96 7.49 -3.11 -14.46
C GLU A 96 7.51 -4.08 -13.28
N LEU A 97 6.86 -3.72 -12.16
CA LEU A 97 6.75 -4.62 -11.00
C LEU A 97 5.97 -5.89 -11.34
N LEU A 98 5.07 -5.83 -12.32
CA LEU A 98 4.30 -7.00 -12.76
C LEU A 98 5.18 -8.08 -13.41
N ASN A 99 6.39 -7.73 -13.82
CA ASN A 99 7.35 -8.69 -14.37
C ASN A 99 8.12 -9.44 -13.28
N LEU A 100 7.97 -9.03 -12.03
CA LEU A 100 8.62 -9.66 -10.89
C LEU A 100 7.73 -10.77 -10.33
N LYS A 101 8.31 -11.93 -10.08
CA LYS A 101 7.56 -13.07 -9.51
C LYS A 101 7.01 -12.77 -8.11
N GLU A 102 7.63 -11.82 -7.39
CA GLU A 102 7.23 -11.44 -6.03
C GLU A 102 5.93 -10.64 -6.00
N PHE A 103 5.47 -10.13 -7.14
CA PHE A 103 4.23 -9.35 -7.24
C PHE A 103 3.20 -10.07 -8.09
N SER A 104 2.07 -10.42 -7.48
CA SER A 104 0.89 -10.81 -8.24
C SER A 104 0.21 -9.56 -8.80
N LYS A 105 -0.72 -9.75 -9.72
CA LYS A 105 -1.53 -8.64 -10.23
C LYS A 105 -2.30 -7.98 -9.09
N GLU A 106 -2.83 -8.77 -8.16
CA GLU A 106 -3.55 -8.27 -6.99
C GLU A 106 -2.64 -7.45 -6.09
N ASP A 107 -1.42 -7.94 -5.80
CA ASP A 107 -0.44 -7.20 -5.01
C ASP A 107 -0.13 -5.85 -5.65
N PHE A 108 0.08 -5.84 -6.96
CA PHE A 108 0.39 -4.62 -7.70
C PHE A 108 -0.75 -3.61 -7.62
N GLU A 109 -1.99 -4.06 -7.84
CA GLU A 109 -3.17 -3.19 -7.82
C GLU A 109 -3.34 -2.49 -6.46
N LYS A 110 -2.95 -3.15 -5.38
CA LYS A 110 -3.00 -2.57 -4.05
C LYS A 110 -1.85 -1.59 -3.81
N VAL A 111 -0.62 -2.02 -4.07
CA VAL A 111 0.58 -1.27 -3.68
C VAL A 111 0.84 -0.06 -4.58
N LYS A 112 0.41 -0.09 -5.84
CA LYS A 112 0.66 1.01 -6.77
C LYS A 112 0.16 2.36 -6.27
N ASN A 113 -0.90 2.34 -5.45
CA ASN A 113 -1.48 3.56 -4.90
C ASN A 113 -0.56 4.27 -3.92
N TYR A 114 0.42 3.55 -3.37
CA TYR A 114 1.35 4.04 -2.36
C TYR A 114 2.78 4.22 -2.89
N LEU A 115 2.97 4.07 -4.20
CA LEU A 115 4.27 4.22 -4.85
C LEU A 115 4.26 5.38 -5.82
N ARG A 116 5.41 6.04 -5.94
CA ARG A 116 5.61 7.08 -6.95
C ARG A 116 6.98 6.93 -7.60
N ILE A 117 7.12 7.51 -8.77
CA ILE A 117 8.39 7.59 -9.50
C ILE A 117 8.83 9.05 -9.50
N ASN A 118 10.02 9.30 -9.02
CA ASN A 118 10.65 10.62 -9.07
C ASN A 118 11.79 10.64 -10.08
#